data_3321ab368e1be7caae06cdb5c0ada33e
#
_entry.id   3321ab368e1be7caae06cdb5c0ada33e
#
_cell.length_a   1.000
_cell.length_b   1.000
_cell.length_c   1.000
_cell.angle_alpha   90.00
_cell.angle_beta   90.00
_cell.angle_gamma   90.00
#
_symmetry.space_group_name_H-M   'P 1'
#
loop_
_entity.id
_entity.type
_entity.pdbx_description
1 polymer ?
#
loop_
_entity_poly.entity_id
_entity_poly.type
_entity_poly.pdbx_seq_one_letter_code
_entity_poly.pdbx_strand_id
1 'polypeptide(L)'
;MKQDLQQFFITYNVFKQLDIDRIGVFGSYARGENYKDIDLLLDKDPGYQKRELLKSLVEKNFQIPCDIVIKDKLEPIILHYVNKDLLYVKGR
;
A
#
# COMPACT_ATOMS: atom_id res chain seq x y z
N MET A 1 -8.63 -3.42 -10.75
CA MET A 1 -7.32 -3.55 -10.09
C MET A 1 -7.31 -2.81 -8.78
N LYS A 2 -7.39 -1.47 -8.81
CA LYS A 2 -7.51 -0.71 -7.57
C LYS A 2 -8.67 -1.17 -6.70
N GLN A 3 -9.79 -1.49 -7.34
CA GLN A 3 -10.97 -1.95 -6.63
C GLN A 3 -10.72 -3.28 -5.94
N ASP A 4 -9.95 -4.16 -6.57
CA ASP A 4 -9.63 -5.44 -5.97
C ASP A 4 -8.84 -5.27 -4.70
N LEU A 5 -7.87 -4.34 -4.71
CA LEU A 5 -7.06 -4.07 -3.53
C LEU A 5 -7.89 -3.41 -2.43
N GLN A 6 -8.77 -2.47 -2.80
CA GLN A 6 -9.66 -1.84 -1.83
C GLN A 6 -10.58 -2.86 -1.17
N GLN A 7 -11.17 -3.73 -1.97
CA GLN A 7 -12.04 -4.79 -1.44
C GLN A 7 -11.26 -5.72 -0.53
N PHE A 8 -10.03 -6.03 -0.91
CA PHE A 8 -9.16 -6.86 -0.11
C PHE A 8 -8.90 -6.23 1.27
N PHE A 9 -8.57 -4.94 1.30
CA PHE A 9 -8.30 -4.26 2.56
C PHE A 9 -9.53 -4.25 3.46
N ILE A 10 -10.71 -4.07 2.88
CA ILE A 10 -11.96 -4.08 3.64
C ILE A 10 -12.25 -5.48 4.16
N THR A 11 -12.13 -6.48 3.31
CA THR A 11 -12.43 -7.87 3.66
C THR A 11 -11.56 -8.36 4.81
N TYR A 12 -10.28 -8.01 4.80
CA TYR A 12 -9.35 -8.43 5.86
C TYR A 12 -9.25 -7.44 7.00
N ASN A 13 -10.09 -6.39 6.96
CA ASN A 13 -10.16 -5.42 8.06
C ASN A 13 -8.81 -4.78 8.36
N VAL A 14 -8.05 -4.50 7.30
CA VAL A 14 -6.67 -4.05 7.40
C VAL A 14 -6.55 -2.71 8.11
N PHE A 15 -7.43 -1.78 7.78
CA PHE A 15 -7.36 -0.44 8.37
C PHE A 15 -7.51 -0.47 9.88
N LYS A 16 -8.41 -1.30 10.37
CA LYS A 16 -8.63 -1.44 11.81
C LYS A 16 -7.48 -2.18 12.47
N GLN A 17 -7.01 -3.25 11.83
CA GLN A 17 -5.91 -4.04 12.39
C GLN A 17 -4.63 -3.23 12.51
N LEU A 18 -4.34 -2.38 11.53
CA LEU A 18 -3.15 -1.56 11.53
C LEU A 18 -3.35 -0.21 12.23
N ASP A 19 -4.60 0.12 12.55
CA ASP A 19 -4.96 1.41 13.16
C ASP A 19 -4.51 2.57 12.28
N ILE A 20 -4.89 2.51 11.01
CA ILE A 20 -4.56 3.54 10.03
C ILE A 20 -5.81 3.91 9.23
N ASP A 21 -5.82 5.14 8.71
CA ASP A 21 -6.99 5.65 8.01
C ASP A 21 -6.97 5.38 6.52
N ARG A 22 -5.78 5.31 5.94
CA ARG A 22 -5.65 5.15 4.50
C ARG A 22 -4.34 4.48 4.14
N ILE A 23 -4.32 3.88 2.94
CA ILE A 23 -3.12 3.26 2.38
C ILE A 23 -2.97 3.81 0.99
N GLY A 24 -1.78 4.34 0.67
CA GLY A 24 -1.47 4.79 -0.67
C GLY A 24 -1.06 3.63 -1.56
N VAL A 25 -1.44 3.70 -2.82
CA VAL A 25 -1.04 2.73 -3.84
C VAL A 25 -0.39 3.52 -4.96
N PHE A 26 0.79 3.09 -5.38
CA PHE A 26 1.50 3.80 -6.44
C PHE A 26 2.20 2.79 -7.35
N GLY A 27 2.94 3.28 -8.33
CA GLY A 27 3.67 2.43 -9.26
C GLY A 27 2.78 1.80 -10.32
N SER A 28 3.26 0.71 -10.92
CA SER A 28 2.61 0.10 -12.06
C SER A 28 1.20 -0.41 -11.74
N TYR A 29 0.99 -0.95 -10.54
CA TYR A 29 -0.34 -1.40 -10.15
C TYR A 29 -1.34 -0.23 -10.18
N ALA A 30 -0.94 0.90 -9.61
CA ALA A 30 -1.82 2.07 -9.55
C ALA A 30 -2.13 2.62 -10.93
N ARG A 31 -1.19 2.50 -11.88
CA ARG A 31 -1.39 2.97 -13.25
C ARG A 31 -2.23 2.03 -14.10
N GLY A 32 -2.55 0.85 -13.58
CA GLY A 32 -3.31 -0.14 -14.35
C GLY A 32 -2.49 -0.88 -15.38
N GLU A 33 -1.17 -0.85 -15.26
CA GLU A 33 -0.25 -1.55 -16.15
C GLU A 33 0.00 -2.97 -15.70
N ASN A 34 0.67 -3.75 -16.54
CA ASN A 34 1.15 -5.05 -16.10
C ASN A 34 2.12 -4.85 -14.94
N TYR A 35 1.77 -5.38 -13.79
CA TYR A 35 2.58 -5.18 -12.60
C TYR A 35 3.21 -6.49 -12.14
N LYS A 36 4.43 -6.38 -11.61
CA LYS A 36 5.16 -7.50 -11.05
C LYS A 36 5.23 -7.40 -9.53
N ASP A 37 4.88 -6.26 -9.00
CA ASP A 37 4.83 -6.03 -7.56
C ASP A 37 3.74 -5.02 -7.26
N ILE A 38 3.40 -4.93 -5.99
CA ILE A 38 2.43 -3.95 -5.51
C ILE A 38 3.18 -2.99 -4.60
N ASP A 39 3.12 -1.69 -4.91
CA ASP A 39 3.80 -0.65 -4.15
C ASP A 39 2.81 0.10 -3.28
N LEU A 40 3.02 0.06 -1.98
CA LEU A 40 2.14 0.70 -1.00
C LEU A 40 2.88 1.78 -0.23
N LEU A 41 2.14 2.82 0.14
CA LEU A 41 2.66 3.93 0.93
C LEU A 41 1.84 4.06 2.20
N LEU A 42 2.53 4.14 3.34
CA LEU A 42 1.89 4.47 4.61
C LEU A 42 2.37 5.86 5.01
N ASP A 43 1.45 6.67 5.53
CA ASP A 43 1.80 8.04 5.94
C ASP A 43 2.82 8.03 7.07
N LYS A 44 2.66 7.11 8.02
CA LYS A 44 3.55 6.95 9.16
C LYS A 44 3.84 5.48 9.38
N ASP A 45 4.96 5.20 10.01
CA ASP A 45 5.37 3.83 10.30
C ASP A 45 4.50 3.25 11.42
N PRO A 46 3.71 2.21 11.14
CA PRO A 46 2.88 1.60 12.18
C PRO A 46 3.65 0.62 13.07
N GLY A 47 4.95 0.45 12.81
CA GLY A 47 5.78 -0.52 13.50
C GLY A 47 6.03 -1.75 12.66
N TYR A 48 7.12 -2.43 13.00
CA TYR A 48 7.59 -3.56 12.21
C TYR A 48 6.54 -4.65 12.05
N GLN A 49 5.89 -5.02 13.15
CA GLN A 49 4.93 -6.13 13.12
C GLN A 49 3.75 -5.83 12.21
N LYS A 50 3.22 -4.61 12.28
CA LYS A 50 2.09 -4.23 11.44
C LYS A 50 2.48 -4.12 9.97
N ARG A 51 3.68 -3.61 9.69
CA ARG A 51 4.18 -3.56 8.31
C ARG A 51 4.32 -4.96 7.73
N GLU A 52 4.88 -5.88 8.52
CA GLU A 52 5.05 -7.26 8.06
C GLU A 52 3.71 -7.96 7.90
N LEU A 53 2.75 -7.67 8.76
CA LEU A 53 1.41 -8.21 8.61
C LEU A 53 0.78 -7.78 7.29
N LEU A 54 0.85 -6.49 6.98
CA LEU A 54 0.30 -5.97 5.74
C LEU A 54 1.00 -6.58 4.52
N LYS A 55 2.32 -6.60 4.55
CA LYS A 55 3.11 -7.17 3.47
C LYS A 55 2.77 -8.63 3.24
N SER A 56 2.73 -9.42 4.30
CA SER A 56 2.41 -10.85 4.21
C SER A 56 1.02 -11.08 3.66
N LEU A 57 0.05 -10.31 4.13
CA LEU A 57 -1.32 -10.47 3.65
C LEU A 57 -1.42 -10.23 2.15
N VAL A 58 -0.79 -9.16 1.68
CA VAL A 58 -0.84 -8.81 0.26
C VAL A 58 -0.10 -9.86 -0.57
N GLU A 59 1.12 -10.20 -0.17
CA GLU A 59 1.93 -11.16 -0.94
C GLU A 59 1.27 -12.53 -1.00
N LYS A 60 0.69 -12.96 0.10
CA LYS A 60 0.06 -14.27 0.16
C LYS A 60 -1.17 -14.36 -0.72
N ASN A 61 -1.96 -13.30 -0.76
CA ASN A 61 -3.22 -13.31 -1.48
C ASN A 61 -3.08 -12.94 -2.96
N PHE A 62 -2.13 -12.10 -3.29
CA PHE A 62 -1.91 -11.69 -4.69
C PHE A 62 -0.81 -12.47 -5.37
N GLN A 63 0.02 -13.19 -4.60
CA GLN A 63 1.09 -14.05 -5.12
C GLN A 63 2.17 -13.26 -5.87
N ILE A 64 2.40 -12.02 -5.45
CA ILE A 64 3.47 -11.17 -5.99
C ILE A 64 4.08 -10.38 -4.85
N PRO A 65 5.32 -9.90 -5.02
CA PRO A 65 5.96 -9.10 -3.98
C PRO A 65 5.20 -7.82 -3.68
N CYS A 66 5.27 -7.39 -2.43
CA CYS A 66 4.68 -6.14 -1.98
C CYS A 66 5.76 -5.30 -1.32
N ASP A 67 5.94 -4.07 -1.80
CA ASP A 67 6.85 -3.12 -1.21
C ASP A 67 6.06 -2.08 -0.44
N ILE A 68 6.49 -1.81 0.78
CA ILE A 68 5.84 -0.80 1.62
C ILE A 68 6.86 0.28 1.93
N VAL A 69 6.53 1.53 1.58
CA VAL A 69 7.35 2.68 1.91
C VAL A 69 6.61 3.58 2.89
N ILE A 70 7.38 4.31 3.68
CA ILE A 70 6.84 5.21 4.70
C ILE A 70 7.06 6.64 4.23
N LYS A 71 5.98 7.38 4.08
CA LYS A 71 6.03 8.74 3.53
C LYS A 71 7.01 9.63 4.27
N ASP A 72 6.99 9.58 5.60
CA ASP A 72 7.85 10.42 6.43
C ASP A 72 9.33 10.13 6.25
N LYS A 73 9.67 8.98 5.69
CA LYS A 73 11.07 8.57 5.54
C LYS A 73 11.58 8.70 4.11
N LEU A 74 10.73 9.14 3.19
CA LEU A 74 11.14 9.29 1.80
C LEU A 74 11.84 10.62 1.58
N GLU A 75 12.91 10.58 0.78
CA GLU A 75 13.54 11.80 0.32
C GLU A 75 12.60 12.56 -0.61
N PRO A 76 12.69 13.90 -0.65
CA PRO A 76 11.76 14.70 -1.44
C PRO A 76 11.67 14.29 -2.91
N ILE A 77 12.80 13.94 -3.52
CA ILE A 77 12.79 13.58 -4.93
C ILE A 77 12.05 12.25 -5.15
N ILE A 78 12.22 11.31 -4.22
CA ILE A 78 11.52 10.04 -4.31
C ILE A 78 10.02 10.25 -4.12
N LEU A 79 9.66 11.06 -3.14
CA LEU A 79 8.25 11.39 -2.89
C LEU A 79 7.62 12.05 -4.11
N HIS A 80 8.37 12.90 -4.80
CA HIS A 80 7.87 13.53 -6.02
C HIS A 80 7.45 12.48 -7.06
N TYR A 81 8.28 11.47 -7.27
CA TYR A 81 7.95 10.41 -8.22
C TYR A 81 6.79 9.56 -7.76
N VAL A 82 6.76 9.24 -6.47
CA VAL A 82 5.66 8.45 -5.90
C VAL A 82 4.33 9.18 -6.09
N ASN A 83 4.31 10.48 -5.86
CA ASN A 83 3.10 11.28 -5.95
C ASN A 83 2.48 11.32 -7.35
N LYS A 84 3.25 11.03 -8.38
CA LYS A 84 2.71 11.05 -9.75
C LYS A 84 1.62 10.02 -9.96
N ASP A 85 1.75 8.87 -9.31
CA ASP A 85 0.80 7.75 -9.49
C ASP A 85 -0.05 7.51 -8.25
N LEU A 86 0.20 8.24 -7.19
CA LEU A 86 -0.35 7.91 -5.87
C LEU A 86 -1.86 8.06 -5.82
N LEU A 87 -2.50 6.98 -5.39
CA LEU A 87 -3.93 6.95 -5.13
C LEU A 87 -4.12 6.40 -3.73
N TYR A 88 -4.99 7.03 -2.96
CA TYR A 88 -5.26 6.56 -1.62
C TYR A 88 -6.52 5.70 -1.57
N VAL A 89 -6.39 4.57 -0.87
CA VAL A 89 -7.53 3.73 -0.52
C VAL A 89 -7.83 4.04 0.93
N LYS A 90 -9.06 4.46 1.21
CA LYS A 90 -9.46 4.86 2.56
C LYS A 90 -10.28 3.77 3.21
N GLY A 91 -10.14 3.67 4.53
CA GLY A 91 -10.89 2.70 5.31
C GLY A 91 -12.36 3.04 5.45
N ARG A 92 -12.71 4.29 5.25
CA ARG A 92 -14.10 4.74 5.39
C ARG A 92 -14.40 5.84 4.45
#